data_38d98c4e637b510543c0d3c76bc0d93e
#
_entry.id   38d98c4e637b510543c0d3c76bc0d93e
#
_cell.length_a   1.000
_cell.length_b   1.000
_cell.length_c   1.000
_cell.angle_alpha   90.00
_cell.angle_beta   90.00
_cell.angle_gamma   90.00
#
_symmetry.space_group_name_H-M   'P 1'
#
loop_
_entity.id
_entity.type
_entity.pdbx_description
1 polymer ?
#
loop_
_entity_poly.entity_id
_entity_poly.type
_entity_poly.pdbx_seq_one_letter_code
_entity_poly.pdbx_strand_id
1 'polypeptide(L)'
;IHQAVSGIEGQLNTLGLLPERVGPLQLLNVLHVLLNPGHSWESRPPAYSDQLPIRDQAVRLDTTATLRTKMIELDGKFLKTLTVQSWPVQWHGGNNRELIGSLVRFTDQITCPFFLTLNVLKFDQGKAKGKLRKKHVVINQQASGFLLGLIPSLRFKLDHFNGVQAQLENGRQLIGSYFQVVLYGDTPRHVEE
;
A
#
# COMPACT_ATOMS: atom_id res chain seq x y z
N ILE A 1 -7.48 -12.32 -17.77
CA ILE A 1 -6.42 -11.39 -17.33
C ILE A 1 -6.27 -10.26 -18.36
N HIS A 2 -6.11 -10.53 -19.67
CA HIS A 2 -5.91 -9.50 -20.70
C HIS A 2 -6.97 -8.40 -20.69
N GLN A 3 -8.26 -8.73 -20.62
CA GLN A 3 -9.34 -7.73 -20.56
C GLN A 3 -9.26 -6.82 -19.32
N ALA A 4 -8.89 -7.37 -18.17
CA ALA A 4 -8.73 -6.58 -16.95
C ALA A 4 -7.56 -5.58 -17.08
N VAL A 5 -6.45 -6.01 -17.65
CA VAL A 5 -5.27 -5.15 -17.87
C VAL A 5 -5.61 -4.04 -18.88
N SER A 6 -6.24 -4.36 -20.00
CA SER A 6 -6.66 -3.34 -20.99
C SER A 6 -7.69 -2.35 -20.41
N GLY A 7 -8.56 -2.82 -19.50
CA GLY A 7 -9.48 -1.93 -18.78
C GLY A 7 -8.76 -0.93 -17.86
N ILE A 8 -7.72 -1.38 -17.16
CA ILE A 8 -6.89 -0.51 -16.31
C ILE A 8 -6.11 0.49 -17.17
N GLU A 9 -5.51 0.04 -18.25
CA GLU A 9 -4.79 0.93 -19.20
C GLU A 9 -5.71 2.01 -19.75
N GLY A 10 -6.94 1.64 -20.16
CA GLY A 10 -7.93 2.61 -20.63
C GLY A 10 -8.28 3.65 -19.58
N GLN A 11 -8.45 3.25 -18.33
CA GLN A 11 -8.71 4.18 -17.22
C GLN A 11 -7.51 5.11 -16.94
N LEU A 12 -6.29 4.57 -16.95
CA LEU A 12 -5.08 5.38 -16.75
C LEU A 12 -4.90 6.39 -17.89
N ASN A 13 -5.16 5.99 -19.14
CA ASN A 13 -5.13 6.90 -20.27
C ASN A 13 -6.16 8.04 -20.15
N THR A 14 -7.37 7.76 -19.67
CA THR A 14 -8.38 8.82 -19.42
C THR A 14 -7.97 9.81 -18.34
N LEU A 15 -7.09 9.41 -17.43
CA LEU A 15 -6.49 10.28 -16.42
C LEU A 15 -5.26 11.06 -16.93
N GLY A 16 -4.92 10.93 -18.22
CA GLY A 16 -3.74 11.57 -18.81
C GLY A 16 -2.42 10.88 -18.49
N LEU A 17 -2.47 9.68 -17.87
CA LEU A 17 -1.30 8.85 -17.66
C LEU A 17 -1.07 8.00 -18.91
N LEU A 18 0.19 7.83 -19.27
CA LEU A 18 0.60 6.98 -20.41
C LEU A 18 1.15 5.66 -19.86
N PRO A 19 0.29 4.67 -19.56
CA PRO A 19 0.75 3.40 -19.01
C PRO A 19 1.51 2.61 -20.06
N GLU A 20 2.65 2.07 -19.69
CA GLU A 20 3.41 1.12 -20.48
C GLU A 20 3.44 -0.25 -19.79
N ARG A 21 3.27 -1.31 -20.56
CA ARG A 21 3.39 -2.68 -20.02
C ARG A 21 4.85 -3.02 -19.82
N VAL A 22 5.19 -3.30 -18.58
CA VAL A 22 6.52 -3.76 -18.21
C VAL A 22 6.62 -5.26 -18.48
N GLY A 23 7.61 -5.66 -19.29
CA GLY A 23 7.92 -7.07 -19.52
C GLY A 23 8.58 -7.74 -18.30
N PRO A 24 8.62 -9.09 -18.28
CA PRO A 24 9.18 -9.82 -17.13
C PRO A 24 10.63 -9.43 -16.81
N LEU A 25 11.46 -9.24 -17.82
CA LEU A 25 12.85 -8.82 -17.64
C LEU A 25 12.96 -7.42 -17.07
N GLN A 26 12.14 -6.48 -17.53
CA GLN A 26 12.13 -5.12 -17.00
C GLN A 26 11.67 -5.10 -15.54
N LEU A 27 10.60 -5.87 -15.21
CA LEU A 27 10.14 -6.03 -13.84
C LEU A 27 11.23 -6.64 -12.96
N LEU A 28 11.92 -7.68 -13.44
CA LEU A 28 13.03 -8.32 -12.73
C LEU A 28 14.14 -7.30 -12.45
N ASN A 29 14.49 -6.46 -13.42
CA ASN A 29 15.51 -5.43 -13.24
C ASN A 29 15.13 -4.43 -12.14
N VAL A 30 13.87 -3.96 -12.12
CA VAL A 30 13.39 -3.04 -11.08
C VAL A 30 13.47 -3.72 -9.71
N LEU A 31 12.98 -4.95 -9.60
CA LEU A 31 13.01 -5.71 -8.34
C LEU A 31 14.44 -5.99 -7.89
N HIS A 32 15.32 -6.31 -8.82
CA HIS A 32 16.73 -6.57 -8.52
C HIS A 32 17.41 -5.36 -7.88
N VAL A 33 17.19 -4.18 -8.44
CA VAL A 33 17.74 -2.94 -7.88
C VAL A 33 17.18 -2.65 -6.48
N LEU A 34 15.88 -2.86 -6.29
CA LEU A 34 15.22 -2.58 -5.00
C LEU A 34 15.60 -3.57 -3.91
N LEU A 35 15.83 -4.84 -4.28
CA LEU A 35 16.04 -5.92 -3.32
C LEU A 35 17.53 -6.26 -3.07
N ASN A 36 18.44 -5.66 -3.85
CA ASN A 36 19.88 -5.84 -3.68
C ASN A 36 20.60 -4.47 -3.67
N PRO A 37 20.31 -3.61 -2.72
CA PRO A 37 20.77 -2.22 -2.72
C PRO A 37 22.28 -2.05 -2.48
N GLY A 38 22.96 -3.09 -2.00
CA GLY A 38 24.41 -3.10 -1.83
C GLY A 38 25.18 -3.35 -3.13
N HIS A 39 24.48 -3.76 -4.19
CA HIS A 39 25.10 -4.02 -5.49
C HIS A 39 24.97 -2.80 -6.41
N SER A 40 26.05 -2.47 -7.11
CA SER A 40 26.05 -1.34 -8.04
C SER A 40 25.11 -1.60 -9.24
N TRP A 41 24.61 -0.53 -9.86
CA TRP A 41 23.82 -0.56 -11.09
C TRP A 41 24.53 -1.27 -12.27
N GLU A 42 25.84 -1.34 -12.20
CA GLU A 42 26.69 -1.98 -13.21
C GLU A 42 26.69 -3.51 -13.11
N SER A 43 26.22 -4.06 -11.98
CA SER A 43 26.07 -5.50 -11.87
C SER A 43 24.94 -5.96 -12.81
N ARG A 44 25.30 -6.69 -13.86
CA ARG A 44 24.38 -7.19 -14.85
C ARG A 44 23.26 -7.98 -14.16
N PRO A 45 21.98 -7.60 -14.35
CA PRO A 45 20.91 -8.37 -13.75
C PRO A 45 20.96 -9.83 -14.25
N PRO A 46 20.53 -10.79 -13.44
CA PRO A 46 20.48 -12.18 -13.88
C PRO A 46 19.58 -12.29 -15.12
N ALA A 47 19.94 -13.20 -16.00
CA ALA A 47 19.10 -13.49 -17.17
C ALA A 47 17.75 -14.02 -16.68
N TYR A 48 16.65 -13.47 -17.20
CA TYR A 48 15.31 -13.93 -16.86
C TYR A 48 15.09 -15.37 -17.33
N SER A 49 14.54 -16.19 -16.48
CA SER A 49 14.15 -17.58 -16.79
C SER A 49 12.64 -17.76 -16.57
N ASP A 50 11.94 -18.24 -17.58
CA ASP A 50 10.51 -18.56 -17.49
C ASP A 50 10.22 -19.76 -16.57
N GLN A 51 11.24 -20.54 -16.24
CA GLN A 51 11.10 -21.74 -15.41
C GLN A 51 11.13 -21.44 -13.91
N LEU A 52 11.59 -20.25 -13.52
CA LEU A 52 11.72 -19.87 -12.13
C LEU A 52 10.73 -18.74 -11.78
N PRO A 53 10.11 -18.78 -10.60
CA PRO A 53 9.34 -17.65 -10.11
C PRO A 53 10.18 -16.37 -10.05
N ILE A 54 9.61 -15.22 -10.39
CA ILE A 54 10.32 -13.93 -10.36
C ILE A 54 10.93 -13.66 -8.98
N ARG A 55 10.24 -14.00 -7.89
CA ARG A 55 10.74 -13.82 -6.53
C ARG A 55 12.09 -14.52 -6.29
N ASP A 56 12.29 -15.69 -6.91
CA ASP A 56 13.50 -16.51 -6.72
C ASP A 56 14.66 -16.01 -7.59
N GLN A 57 14.37 -15.14 -8.57
CA GLN A 57 15.36 -14.50 -9.45
C GLN A 57 15.69 -13.07 -9.02
N ALA A 58 14.79 -12.41 -8.26
CA ALA A 58 14.93 -11.01 -7.91
C ALA A 58 15.95 -10.74 -6.80
N VAL A 59 16.19 -11.72 -5.93
CA VAL A 59 17.15 -11.61 -4.82
C VAL A 59 18.39 -12.42 -5.13
N ARG A 60 19.56 -11.83 -4.97
CA ARG A 60 20.84 -12.52 -5.15
C ARG A 60 21.09 -13.44 -3.97
N LEU A 61 21.83 -14.51 -4.23
CA LEU A 61 22.21 -15.50 -3.18
C LEU A 61 23.18 -14.94 -2.14
N ASP A 62 23.93 -13.91 -2.50
CA ASP A 62 24.88 -13.21 -1.63
C ASP A 62 24.28 -12.00 -0.92
N THR A 63 23.01 -11.66 -1.18
CA THR A 63 22.29 -10.62 -0.47
C THR A 63 22.08 -10.99 0.99
N THR A 64 22.50 -10.10 1.88
CA THR A 64 22.36 -10.29 3.33
C THR A 64 21.22 -9.43 3.87
N ALA A 65 20.36 -10.03 4.68
CA ALA A 65 19.25 -9.33 5.33
C ALA A 65 19.29 -9.56 6.84
N THR A 66 19.36 -8.48 7.60
CA THR A 66 19.32 -8.51 9.07
C THR A 66 18.09 -7.78 9.57
N LEU A 67 17.23 -8.48 10.32
CA LEU A 67 16.07 -7.86 10.96
C LEU A 67 16.50 -7.16 12.24
N ARG A 68 16.20 -5.86 12.32
CA ARG A 68 16.36 -5.05 13.52
C ARG A 68 14.98 -4.67 14.08
N THR A 69 14.91 -4.16 15.28
CA THR A 69 13.62 -3.88 15.97
C THR A 69 12.66 -2.99 15.17
N LYS A 70 13.17 -2.02 14.42
CA LYS A 70 12.35 -1.01 13.70
C LYS A 70 12.65 -0.89 12.21
N MET A 71 13.59 -1.67 11.70
CA MET A 71 14.07 -1.57 10.34
C MET A 71 14.69 -2.89 9.87
N ILE A 72 14.92 -3.00 8.58
CA ILE A 72 15.67 -4.08 7.97
C ILE A 72 16.99 -3.51 7.47
N GLU A 73 18.08 -4.17 7.77
CA GLU A 73 19.35 -3.90 7.11
C GLU A 73 19.50 -4.89 5.96
N LEU A 74 19.65 -4.39 4.76
CA LEU A 74 19.77 -5.15 3.53
C LEU A 74 21.05 -4.71 2.81
N ASP A 75 22.06 -5.59 2.75
CA ASP A 75 23.38 -5.32 2.15
C ASP A 75 24.00 -4.00 2.64
N GLY A 76 23.93 -3.74 3.95
CA GLY A 76 24.48 -2.52 4.54
C GLY A 76 23.63 -1.25 4.32
N LYS A 77 22.46 -1.36 3.65
CA LYS A 77 21.48 -0.28 3.58
C LYS A 77 20.34 -0.52 4.59
N PHE A 78 19.81 0.55 5.13
CA PHE A 78 18.74 0.50 6.11
C PHE A 78 17.40 0.83 5.45
N LEU A 79 16.44 -0.06 5.64
CA LEU A 79 15.08 0.06 5.12
C LEU A 79 14.09 0.18 6.26
N LYS A 80 13.24 1.19 6.21
CA LYS A 80 12.15 1.38 7.16
C LYS A 80 10.84 1.47 6.41
N THR A 81 9.87 0.64 6.81
CA THR A 81 8.55 0.64 6.20
C THR A 81 7.58 1.39 7.09
N LEU A 82 6.93 2.40 6.52
CA LEU A 82 5.83 3.13 7.11
C LEU A 82 4.52 2.66 6.49
N THR A 83 3.51 2.43 7.30
CA THR A 83 2.18 2.03 6.84
C THR A 83 1.13 2.98 7.37
N VAL A 84 0.02 3.11 6.65
CA VAL A 84 -1.12 3.90 7.11
C VAL A 84 -1.82 3.16 8.23
N GLN A 85 -1.80 3.71 9.44
CA GLN A 85 -2.48 3.16 10.61
C GLN A 85 -3.99 3.32 10.53
N SER A 86 -4.45 4.48 10.09
CA SER A 86 -5.87 4.76 9.87
C SER A 86 -6.05 5.67 8.66
N TRP A 87 -6.99 5.30 7.80
CA TRP A 87 -7.34 6.12 6.65
C TRP A 87 -8.24 7.28 7.08
N PRO A 88 -8.11 8.45 6.49
CA PRO A 88 -9.07 9.55 6.70
C PRO A 88 -10.44 9.13 6.17
N VAL A 89 -11.49 9.71 6.75
CA VAL A 89 -12.89 9.41 6.36
C VAL A 89 -13.16 9.75 4.89
N GLN A 90 -12.51 10.79 4.41
CA GLN A 90 -12.56 11.20 3.01
C GLN A 90 -11.15 11.41 2.49
N TRP A 91 -10.90 10.92 1.28
CA TRP A 91 -9.65 11.08 0.58
C TRP A 91 -9.88 11.78 -0.75
N HIS A 92 -9.18 12.86 -0.96
CA HIS A 92 -9.18 13.62 -2.21
C HIS A 92 -7.82 13.51 -2.89
N GLY A 93 -7.79 13.56 -4.22
CA GLY A 93 -6.52 13.50 -4.97
C GLY A 93 -5.50 14.58 -4.57
N GLY A 94 -5.97 15.73 -4.07
CA GLY A 94 -5.11 16.78 -3.52
C GLY A 94 -4.34 16.37 -2.26
N ASN A 95 -4.88 15.42 -1.48
CA ASN A 95 -4.24 14.92 -0.25
C ASN A 95 -3.05 13.99 -0.56
N ASN A 96 -2.90 13.55 -1.81
CA ASN A 96 -1.74 12.73 -2.22
C ASN A 96 -0.41 13.45 -1.99
N ARG A 97 -0.41 14.78 -1.98
CA ARG A 97 0.79 15.59 -1.68
C ARG A 97 1.29 15.34 -0.26
N GLU A 98 0.40 15.11 0.69
CA GLU A 98 0.74 14.91 2.09
C GLU A 98 1.28 13.50 2.37
N LEU A 99 1.08 12.56 1.46
CA LEU A 99 1.63 11.19 1.59
C LEU A 99 3.14 11.11 1.43
N ILE A 100 3.68 11.98 0.60
CA ILE A 100 5.12 12.02 0.26
C ILE A 100 5.80 13.27 0.80
N GLY A 101 5.09 14.02 1.65
CA GLY A 101 5.51 15.30 2.17
C GLY A 101 5.03 16.48 1.35
N SER A 102 5.02 17.64 1.97
CA SER A 102 4.53 18.87 1.35
C SER A 102 5.53 19.40 0.33
N LEU A 103 5.12 19.62 -0.91
CA LEU A 103 5.93 20.30 -1.92
C LEU A 103 6.22 21.77 -1.56
N VAL A 104 5.48 22.33 -0.61
CA VAL A 104 5.58 23.74 -0.20
C VAL A 104 6.31 23.90 1.14
N ARG A 105 6.20 22.90 2.02
CA ARG A 105 6.85 22.90 3.34
C ARG A 105 8.00 21.94 3.33
N PHE A 106 9.21 22.45 3.20
CA PHE A 106 10.45 21.65 3.17
C PHE A 106 10.67 20.82 4.44
N THR A 107 10.11 21.24 5.56
CA THR A 107 10.19 20.51 6.84
C THR A 107 9.41 19.19 6.88
N ASP A 108 8.44 19.02 5.98
CA ASP A 108 7.55 17.87 5.96
C ASP A 108 7.84 16.93 4.77
N GLN A 109 9.03 17.08 4.15
CA GLN A 109 9.43 16.25 3.01
C GLN A 109 10.21 15.03 3.45
N ILE A 110 10.03 13.93 2.73
CA ILE A 110 10.89 12.75 2.86
C ILE A 110 12.22 13.09 2.21
N THR A 111 13.30 13.13 3.00
CA THR A 111 14.64 13.56 2.56
C THR A 111 15.50 12.43 2.04
N CYS A 112 15.12 11.18 2.28
CA CYS A 112 15.82 10.00 1.80
C CYS A 112 15.13 9.37 0.58
N PRO A 113 15.84 8.56 -0.23
CA PRO A 113 15.22 7.77 -1.28
C PRO A 113 14.10 6.89 -0.72
N PHE A 114 13.00 6.80 -1.45
CA PHE A 114 11.86 5.97 -1.05
C PHE A 114 11.14 5.37 -2.26
N PHE A 115 10.37 4.34 -2.01
CA PHE A 115 9.36 3.86 -2.95
C PHE A 115 8.01 3.65 -2.26
N LEU A 116 6.96 3.73 -3.06
CA LEU A 116 5.59 3.58 -2.61
C LEU A 116 5.01 2.27 -3.12
N THR A 117 4.33 1.55 -2.25
CA THR A 117 3.57 0.38 -2.64
C THR A 117 2.11 0.55 -2.26
N LEU A 118 1.22 0.28 -3.20
CA LEU A 118 -0.21 0.20 -2.97
C LEU A 118 -0.69 -1.19 -3.37
N ASN A 119 -1.02 -1.99 -2.37
CA ASN A 119 -1.64 -3.29 -2.59
C ASN A 119 -3.16 -3.16 -2.51
N VAL A 120 -3.85 -3.57 -3.57
CA VAL A 120 -5.30 -3.57 -3.63
C VAL A 120 -5.81 -5.00 -3.68
N LEU A 121 -6.61 -5.37 -2.69
CA LEU A 121 -7.22 -6.70 -2.58
C LEU A 121 -8.70 -6.61 -2.91
N LYS A 122 -9.13 -7.33 -3.93
CA LYS A 122 -10.54 -7.50 -4.24
C LYS A 122 -11.11 -8.61 -3.37
N PHE A 123 -12.06 -8.26 -2.50
CA PHE A 123 -12.75 -9.24 -1.67
C PHE A 123 -13.88 -9.93 -2.44
N ASP A 124 -14.21 -11.15 -2.00
CA ASP A 124 -15.53 -11.74 -2.29
C ASP A 124 -16.59 -10.83 -1.66
N GLN A 125 -17.35 -10.15 -2.50
CA GLN A 125 -18.31 -9.14 -2.05
C GLN A 125 -19.43 -9.72 -1.20
N GLY A 126 -19.86 -10.95 -1.48
CA GLY A 126 -20.88 -11.64 -0.68
C GLY A 126 -20.40 -11.89 0.76
N LYS A 127 -19.20 -12.45 0.90
CA LYS A 127 -18.59 -12.71 2.21
C LYS A 127 -18.26 -11.41 2.94
N ALA A 128 -17.75 -10.40 2.24
CA ALA A 128 -17.40 -9.12 2.82
C ALA A 128 -18.64 -8.37 3.34
N LYS A 129 -19.72 -8.31 2.53
CA LYS A 129 -21.01 -7.74 2.93
C LYS A 129 -21.61 -8.50 4.12
N GLY A 130 -21.53 -9.83 4.13
CA GLY A 130 -22.00 -10.65 5.25
C GLY A 130 -21.26 -10.35 6.57
N LYS A 131 -19.94 -10.23 6.52
CA LYS A 131 -19.12 -9.82 7.70
C LYS A 131 -19.47 -8.41 8.19
N LEU A 132 -19.65 -7.47 7.26
CA LEU A 132 -20.03 -6.11 7.59
C LEU A 132 -21.39 -6.04 8.26
N ARG A 133 -22.39 -6.77 7.71
CA ARG A 133 -23.75 -6.85 8.28
C ARG A 133 -23.74 -7.41 9.70
N LYS A 134 -22.97 -8.47 9.96
CA LYS A 134 -22.81 -9.02 11.33
C LYS A 134 -22.22 -7.99 12.29
N LYS A 135 -21.17 -7.29 11.88
CA LYS A 135 -20.57 -6.21 12.71
C LYS A 135 -21.56 -5.06 12.95
N HIS A 136 -22.32 -4.67 11.93
CA HIS A 136 -23.33 -3.62 12.05
C HIS A 136 -24.42 -4.00 13.07
N VAL A 137 -24.92 -5.24 13.03
CA VAL A 137 -25.90 -5.72 14.02
C VAL A 137 -25.35 -5.63 15.43
N VAL A 138 -24.11 -6.09 15.66
CA VAL A 138 -23.46 -6.03 16.98
C VAL A 138 -23.32 -4.58 17.46
N ILE A 139 -22.86 -3.68 16.59
CA ILE A 139 -22.70 -2.26 16.94
C ILE A 139 -24.06 -1.63 17.22
N ASN A 140 -25.09 -1.95 16.42
CA ASN A 140 -26.44 -1.45 16.61
C ASN A 140 -27.03 -1.91 17.94
N GLN A 141 -26.81 -3.17 18.32
CA GLN A 141 -27.21 -3.69 19.64
C GLN A 141 -26.47 -2.98 20.78
N GLN A 142 -25.17 -2.74 20.63
CA GLN A 142 -24.38 -1.99 21.63
C GLN A 142 -24.78 -0.51 21.69
N ALA A 143 -25.20 0.05 20.56
CA ALA A 143 -25.64 1.44 20.43
C ALA A 143 -27.12 1.63 20.81
N SER A 144 -27.86 0.57 21.13
CA SER A 144 -29.23 0.67 21.62
C SER A 144 -29.24 0.93 23.13
N GLY A 145 -29.94 2.00 23.54
CA GLY A 145 -30.16 2.32 24.96
C GLY A 145 -29.14 3.26 25.59
N PHE A 146 -28.98 3.13 26.91
CA PHE A 146 -28.19 4.00 27.80
C PHE A 146 -26.71 4.17 27.41
N LEU A 147 -26.11 3.18 26.73
CA LEU A 147 -24.68 3.22 26.33
C LEU A 147 -24.36 4.28 25.27
N LEU A 148 -25.34 4.69 24.45
CA LEU A 148 -25.15 5.78 23.47
C LEU A 148 -24.84 7.13 24.12
N GLY A 149 -25.37 7.38 25.31
CA GLY A 149 -25.10 8.60 26.06
C GLY A 149 -23.72 8.59 26.74
N LEU A 150 -23.20 7.41 27.07
CA LEU A 150 -21.95 7.26 27.79
C LEU A 150 -20.74 7.15 26.88
N ILE A 151 -20.91 6.65 25.65
CA ILE A 151 -19.81 6.39 24.72
C ILE A 151 -20.09 7.07 23.37
N PRO A 152 -19.75 8.36 23.21
CA PRO A 152 -19.99 9.10 21.96
C PRO A 152 -19.37 8.45 20.72
N SER A 153 -18.26 7.71 20.88
CA SER A 153 -17.59 7.00 19.78
C SER A 153 -18.45 5.90 19.14
N LEU A 154 -19.45 5.36 19.86
CA LEU A 154 -20.38 4.38 19.30
C LEU A 154 -21.30 5.01 18.25
N ARG A 155 -21.73 6.25 18.45
CA ARG A 155 -22.55 6.98 17.49
C ARG A 155 -21.79 7.20 16.18
N PHE A 156 -20.55 7.67 16.25
CA PHE A 156 -19.70 7.82 15.07
C PHE A 156 -19.48 6.49 14.33
N LYS A 157 -19.24 5.40 15.07
CA LYS A 157 -19.11 4.07 14.45
C LYS A 157 -20.38 3.66 13.73
N LEU A 158 -21.54 3.87 14.32
CA LEU A 158 -22.84 3.52 13.73
C LEU A 158 -23.07 4.35 12.44
N ASP A 159 -22.85 5.66 12.47
CA ASP A 159 -23.01 6.54 11.31
C ASP A 159 -22.06 6.12 10.17
N HIS A 160 -20.82 5.77 10.48
CA HIS A 160 -19.88 5.24 9.49
C HIS A 160 -20.35 3.92 8.87
N PHE A 161 -20.86 2.98 9.68
CA PHE A 161 -21.38 1.71 9.18
C PHE A 161 -22.63 1.91 8.29
N ASN A 162 -23.54 2.81 8.67
CA ASN A 162 -24.70 3.17 7.87
C ASN A 162 -24.27 3.78 6.53
N GLY A 163 -23.30 4.69 6.54
CA GLY A 163 -22.72 5.27 5.33
C GLY A 163 -22.10 4.23 4.39
N VAL A 164 -21.30 3.30 4.94
CA VAL A 164 -20.71 2.20 4.15
C VAL A 164 -21.81 1.30 3.58
N GLN A 165 -22.84 0.96 4.34
CA GLN A 165 -23.95 0.13 3.88
C GLN A 165 -24.70 0.80 2.72
N ALA A 166 -25.03 2.08 2.83
CA ALA A 166 -25.66 2.84 1.74
C ALA A 166 -24.79 2.84 0.46
N GLN A 167 -23.48 2.97 0.58
CA GLN A 167 -22.59 2.89 -0.58
C GLN A 167 -22.60 1.49 -1.23
N LEU A 168 -22.68 0.44 -0.43
CA LEU A 168 -22.75 -0.94 -0.94
C LEU A 168 -24.08 -1.26 -1.62
N GLU A 169 -25.17 -0.66 -1.15
CA GLU A 169 -26.51 -0.76 -1.78
C GLU A 169 -26.54 0.00 -3.12
N ASN A 170 -25.79 1.10 -3.22
CA ASN A 170 -25.55 1.85 -4.47
C ASN A 170 -24.57 1.15 -5.44
N GLY A 171 -24.25 -0.13 -5.22
CA GLY A 171 -23.43 -0.93 -6.13
C GLY A 171 -21.92 -0.75 -5.97
N ARG A 172 -21.45 0.02 -4.97
CA ARG A 172 -20.01 0.13 -4.69
C ARG A 172 -19.47 -1.17 -4.10
N GLN A 173 -18.17 -1.39 -4.29
CA GLN A 173 -17.49 -2.62 -3.85
C GLN A 173 -16.55 -2.32 -2.68
N LEU A 174 -16.41 -3.31 -1.79
CA LEU A 174 -15.40 -3.30 -0.74
C LEU A 174 -14.07 -3.81 -1.32
N ILE A 175 -13.02 -3.07 -1.06
CA ILE A 175 -11.65 -3.45 -1.36
C ILE A 175 -10.80 -3.36 -0.11
N GLY A 176 -9.77 -4.21 -0.01
CA GLY A 176 -8.68 -4.01 0.94
C GLY A 176 -7.60 -3.18 0.28
N SER A 177 -7.03 -2.23 0.99
CA SER A 177 -5.88 -1.48 0.51
C SER A 177 -4.81 -1.42 1.58
N TYR A 178 -3.56 -1.66 1.18
CA TYR A 178 -2.37 -1.50 2.01
C TYR A 178 -1.44 -0.54 1.29
N PHE A 179 -1.27 0.62 1.88
CA PHE A 179 -0.33 1.63 1.40
C PHE A 179 0.89 1.64 2.30
N GLN A 180 2.06 1.57 1.68
CA GLN A 180 3.33 1.54 2.37
C GLN A 180 4.32 2.48 1.69
N VAL A 181 5.10 3.17 2.51
CA VAL A 181 6.27 3.94 2.09
C VAL A 181 7.48 3.21 2.63
N VAL A 182 8.38 2.80 1.75
CA VAL A 182 9.65 2.17 2.16
C VAL A 182 10.76 3.18 1.96
N LEU A 183 11.38 3.57 3.05
CA LEU A 183 12.49 4.51 3.10
C LEU A 183 13.80 3.75 3.01
N TYR A 184 14.75 4.30 2.27
CA TYR A 184 16.12 3.79 2.16
C TYR A 184 17.11 4.79 2.73
N GLY A 185 18.12 4.29 3.44
CA GLY A 185 19.20 5.12 3.96
C GLY A 185 20.51 4.36 4.11
N ASP A 186 21.59 5.10 4.08
CA ASP A 186 22.95 4.56 4.32
C ASP A 186 23.22 4.34 5.81
N THR A 187 22.45 5.00 6.66
CA THR A 187 22.55 4.89 8.12
C THR A 187 21.16 4.77 8.73
N PRO A 188 21.03 4.17 9.94
CA PRO A 188 19.77 4.13 10.66
C PRO A 188 19.12 5.51 10.83
N ARG A 189 19.95 6.52 11.05
CA ARG A 189 19.50 7.90 11.26
C ARG A 189 18.79 8.48 10.03
N HIS A 190 19.28 8.21 8.82
CA HIS A 190 18.67 8.68 7.57
C HIS A 190 17.22 8.19 7.35
N VAL A 191 16.85 7.08 7.95
CA VAL A 191 15.48 6.52 7.83
C VAL A 191 14.61 6.77 9.06
N GLU A 192 15.18 7.40 10.11
CA GLU A 192 14.45 7.75 11.34
C GLU A 192 14.06 9.23 11.41
N GLU A 193 14.85 10.10 10.82
CA GLU A 193 14.59 11.54 10.66
C GLU A 193 13.65 11.81 9.47
#